data_414ba87c3f339eaf489486d4e13d9b73
#
_entry.id   414ba87c3f339eaf489486d4e13d9b73
#
_cell.length_a   1.000
_cell.length_b   1.000
_cell.length_c   1.000
_cell.angle_alpha   90.00
_cell.angle_beta   90.00
_cell.angle_gamma   90.00
#
_symmetry.space_group_name_H-M   'P 1'
#
loop_
_entity.id
_entity.type
_entity.pdbx_description
1 polymer ?
#
loop_
_entity_poly.entity_id
_entity_poly.type
_entity_poly.pdbx_seq_one_letter_code
_entity_poly.pdbx_strand_id
1 'polypeptide(L)'
;MRNAFADALFEEIQKNKKIILLAGDIGNRLFDKIKKKFPKNFYNCGVAESNMTSVAAGLAKSKFKPVTYTITSFNTLKTIEQIKLDICYPNLPVIIVGVGSGLGYSNLGTTHHSLEDIGILSNIPNLNIVSPADKLETKILLKQVLKKKIPVYLRLGKKGEQDVYEKKCNSKFGKINQIKKGNKICIIGYGNVLRNAIDAYNEIKNIYKPSIYNVHTLIPLFCCHKYFLATLSILLDLKYF
;
A
#
# COMPACT_ATOMS: atom_id res chain seq x y z
N MET A 1 -8.05 -6.91 -3.36
CA MET A 1 -7.02 -6.65 -2.31
C MET A 1 -7.58 -6.60 -0.91
N ARG A 2 -8.67 -5.88 -0.65
CA ARG A 2 -9.27 -5.66 0.67
C ARG A 2 -9.52 -6.93 1.50
N ASN A 3 -10.15 -7.96 0.91
CA ASN A 3 -10.40 -9.24 1.60
C ASN A 3 -9.09 -9.97 1.91
N ALA A 4 -8.15 -9.95 0.97
CA ALA A 4 -6.83 -10.55 1.15
C ALA A 4 -6.03 -9.90 2.30
N PHE A 5 -6.17 -8.59 2.46
CA PHE A 5 -5.64 -7.85 3.60
C PHE A 5 -6.25 -8.34 4.92
N ALA A 6 -7.60 -8.42 4.99
CA ALA A 6 -8.29 -8.83 6.22
C ALA A 6 -7.95 -10.26 6.63
N ASP A 7 -7.90 -11.20 5.67
CA ASP A 7 -7.51 -12.59 5.92
C ASP A 7 -6.07 -12.69 6.42
N ALA A 8 -5.13 -12.00 5.75
CA ALA A 8 -3.73 -12.01 6.18
C ALA A 8 -3.53 -11.33 7.53
N LEU A 9 -4.25 -10.25 7.81
CA LEU A 9 -4.19 -9.58 9.11
C LEU A 9 -4.74 -10.49 10.23
N PHE A 10 -5.83 -11.21 9.97
CA PHE A 10 -6.37 -12.20 10.91
C PHE A 10 -5.33 -13.28 11.25
N GLU A 11 -4.64 -13.85 10.24
CA GLU A 11 -3.57 -14.82 10.44
C GLU A 11 -2.42 -14.25 11.28
N GLU A 12 -2.04 -13.00 11.05
CA GLU A 12 -0.93 -12.37 11.78
C GLU A 12 -1.33 -11.96 13.22
N ILE A 13 -2.57 -11.53 13.48
CA ILE A 13 -3.10 -11.30 14.84
C ILE A 13 -3.15 -12.61 15.63
N GLN A 14 -3.45 -13.73 14.98
CA GLN A 14 -3.43 -15.04 15.63
C GLN A 14 -2.03 -15.37 16.20
N LYS A 15 -0.96 -15.01 15.49
CA LYS A 15 0.43 -15.23 15.86
C LYS A 15 0.96 -14.17 16.82
N ASN A 16 0.51 -12.94 16.68
CA ASN A 16 1.01 -11.80 17.45
C ASN A 16 -0.13 -10.92 17.98
N LYS A 17 -0.46 -11.07 19.25
CA LYS A 17 -1.52 -10.31 19.93
C LYS A 17 -1.20 -8.83 20.16
N LYS A 18 0.02 -8.38 19.85
CA LYS A 18 0.36 -6.95 19.89
C LYS A 18 -0.15 -6.19 18.67
N ILE A 19 -0.61 -6.87 17.62
CA ILE A 19 -1.22 -6.22 16.46
C ILE A 19 -2.62 -5.76 16.84
N ILE A 20 -2.90 -4.45 16.69
CA ILE A 20 -4.19 -3.82 17.00
C ILE A 20 -4.74 -3.18 15.73
N LEU A 21 -5.94 -3.55 15.33
CA LEU A 21 -6.65 -2.94 14.20
C LEU A 21 -7.56 -1.84 14.70
N LEU A 22 -7.37 -0.63 14.19
CA LEU A 22 -8.20 0.55 14.40
C LEU A 22 -8.93 0.88 13.09
N ALA A 23 -10.26 0.91 13.09
CA ALA A 23 -11.06 1.18 11.90
C ALA A 23 -11.84 2.49 12.04
N GLY A 24 -11.85 3.31 10.99
CA GLY A 24 -12.60 4.57 10.91
C GLY A 24 -14.01 4.36 10.38
N ASP A 25 -14.85 3.66 11.15
CA ASP A 25 -16.26 3.34 10.85
C ASP A 25 -16.52 2.73 9.47
N ILE A 26 -15.61 1.92 9.01
CA ILE A 26 -15.66 1.22 7.71
C ILE A 26 -15.24 -0.25 7.88
N GLY A 27 -15.53 -1.05 6.88
CA GLY A 27 -15.16 -2.47 6.88
C GLY A 27 -16.21 -3.36 7.51
N ASN A 28 -17.49 -2.99 7.40
CA ASN A 28 -18.63 -3.83 7.80
C ASN A 28 -18.49 -5.24 7.19
N ARG A 29 -18.65 -6.26 8.02
CA ARG A 29 -18.46 -7.70 7.72
C ARG A 29 -17.02 -8.11 7.37
N LEU A 30 -16.16 -7.19 6.93
CA LEU A 30 -14.77 -7.51 6.53
C LEU A 30 -13.94 -8.03 7.69
N PHE A 31 -14.13 -7.45 8.88
CA PHE A 31 -13.36 -7.76 10.09
C PHE A 31 -14.11 -8.59 11.13
N ASP A 32 -15.26 -9.17 10.78
CA ASP A 32 -16.09 -9.93 11.72
C ASP A 32 -15.35 -11.12 12.34
N LYS A 33 -14.49 -11.80 11.56
CA LYS A 33 -13.63 -12.88 12.07
C LYS A 33 -12.68 -12.36 13.17
N ILE A 34 -12.09 -11.15 12.97
CA ILE A 34 -11.21 -10.53 13.95
C ILE A 34 -12.00 -10.11 15.18
N LYS A 35 -13.13 -9.42 15.00
CA LYS A 35 -14.02 -8.98 16.09
C LYS A 35 -14.46 -10.15 16.96
N LYS A 36 -14.88 -11.26 16.34
CA LYS A 36 -15.38 -12.45 17.06
C LYS A 36 -14.27 -13.19 17.80
N LYS A 37 -13.11 -13.43 17.15
CA LYS A 37 -12.06 -14.28 17.70
C LYS A 37 -11.02 -13.50 18.56
N PHE A 38 -10.82 -12.23 18.25
CA PHE A 38 -9.83 -11.36 18.88
C PHE A 38 -10.41 -9.97 19.24
N PRO A 39 -11.45 -9.90 20.09
CA PRO A 39 -12.15 -8.65 20.37
C PRO A 39 -11.26 -7.56 20.95
N LYS A 40 -10.20 -7.91 21.70
CA LYS A 40 -9.21 -6.98 22.25
C LYS A 40 -8.20 -6.45 21.20
N ASN A 41 -8.27 -6.93 19.96
CA ASN A 41 -7.38 -6.54 18.88
C ASN A 41 -8.09 -5.73 17.79
N PHE A 42 -9.36 -5.36 17.99
CA PHE A 42 -10.16 -4.56 17.07
C PHE A 42 -10.90 -3.45 17.81
N TYR A 43 -10.77 -2.22 17.29
CA TYR A 43 -11.52 -1.07 17.77
C TYR A 43 -12.09 -0.29 16.58
N ASN A 44 -13.38 0.02 16.62
CA ASN A 44 -14.00 0.98 15.73
C ASN A 44 -13.87 2.36 16.38
N CYS A 45 -13.11 3.25 15.75
CA CYS A 45 -12.83 4.60 16.24
C CYS A 45 -13.89 5.62 15.80
N GLY A 46 -14.94 5.20 15.10
CA GLY A 46 -15.92 6.10 14.51
C GLY A 46 -15.32 6.93 13.35
N VAL A 47 -16.03 7.96 12.93
CA VAL A 47 -15.61 8.91 11.89
C VAL A 47 -14.65 9.95 12.48
N ALA A 48 -13.58 9.49 13.13
CA ALA A 48 -12.62 10.31 13.85
C ALA A 48 -11.18 9.94 13.50
N GLU A 49 -10.82 10.03 12.21
CA GLU A 49 -9.58 9.50 11.68
C GLU A 49 -8.34 10.18 12.25
N SER A 50 -8.38 11.49 12.52
CA SER A 50 -7.27 12.20 13.17
C SER A 50 -7.01 11.64 14.58
N ASN A 51 -8.07 11.47 15.38
CA ASN A 51 -7.95 10.83 16.69
C ASN A 51 -7.47 9.38 16.60
N MET A 52 -8.00 8.59 15.64
CA MET A 52 -7.56 7.22 15.37
C MET A 52 -6.06 7.17 15.09
N THR A 53 -5.53 8.12 14.33
CA THR A 53 -4.10 8.19 13.98
C THR A 53 -3.24 8.51 15.20
N SER A 54 -3.66 9.46 16.04
CA SER A 54 -2.93 9.80 17.29
C SER A 54 -3.02 8.66 18.31
N VAL A 55 -4.16 7.96 18.44
CA VAL A 55 -4.29 6.75 19.26
C VAL A 55 -3.35 5.65 18.76
N ALA A 56 -3.23 5.46 17.45
CA ALA A 56 -2.27 4.51 16.88
C ALA A 56 -0.83 4.85 17.28
N ALA A 57 -0.46 6.13 17.26
CA ALA A 57 0.87 6.56 17.70
C ALA A 57 1.12 6.24 19.18
N GLY A 58 0.14 6.48 20.06
CA GLY A 58 0.21 6.13 21.48
C GLY A 58 0.37 4.63 21.72
N LEU A 59 -0.40 3.81 20.99
CA LEU A 59 -0.26 2.34 21.03
C LEU A 59 1.11 1.89 20.54
N ALA A 60 1.67 2.50 19.49
CA ALA A 60 2.99 2.16 19.00
C ALA A 60 4.11 2.50 20.02
N LYS A 61 4.01 3.65 20.70
CA LYS A 61 4.89 3.99 21.85
C LYS A 61 4.80 2.96 22.96
N SER A 62 3.61 2.39 23.19
CA SER A 62 3.35 1.33 24.17
C SER A 62 3.75 -0.07 23.66
N LYS A 63 4.56 -0.16 22.61
CA LYS A 63 5.12 -1.41 22.04
C LYS A 63 4.07 -2.34 21.41
N PHE A 64 2.88 -1.82 21.04
CA PHE A 64 1.94 -2.48 20.15
C PHE A 64 2.32 -2.28 18.69
N LYS A 65 1.65 -3.01 17.79
CA LYS A 65 1.76 -2.84 16.33
C LYS A 65 0.40 -2.41 15.78
N PRO A 66 0.06 -1.12 15.83
CA PRO A 66 -1.21 -0.64 15.37
C PRO A 66 -1.29 -0.60 13.84
N VAL A 67 -2.49 -0.89 13.35
CA VAL A 67 -2.88 -0.84 11.94
C VAL A 67 -4.14 0.02 11.86
N THR A 68 -4.08 1.19 11.23
CA THR A 68 -5.28 2.00 10.97
C THR A 68 -5.89 1.61 9.63
N TYR A 69 -7.22 1.63 9.51
CA TYR A 69 -7.92 1.24 8.31
C TYR A 69 -9.14 2.11 8.06
N THR A 70 -9.13 2.87 6.97
CA THR A 70 -10.28 3.57 6.43
C THR A 70 -10.09 3.87 4.94
N ILE A 71 -11.00 4.65 4.32
CA ILE A 71 -10.86 5.11 2.94
C ILE A 71 -9.61 5.97 2.80
N THR A 72 -8.94 5.84 1.66
CA THR A 72 -7.62 6.44 1.43
C THR A 72 -7.60 7.93 1.74
N SER A 73 -8.51 8.73 1.18
CA SER A 73 -8.56 10.19 1.41
C SER A 73 -8.70 10.53 2.90
N PHE A 74 -9.45 9.74 3.65
CA PHE A 74 -9.68 9.98 5.08
C PHE A 74 -8.49 9.54 5.96
N ASN A 75 -7.76 8.51 5.55
CA ASN A 75 -6.59 8.01 6.28
C ASN A 75 -5.27 8.67 5.82
N THR A 76 -5.32 9.62 4.92
CA THR A 76 -4.15 10.31 4.38
C THR A 76 -4.31 11.83 4.45
N LEU A 77 -5.09 12.43 3.56
CA LEU A 77 -5.21 13.89 3.45
C LEU A 77 -5.76 14.52 4.73
N LYS A 78 -6.84 13.95 5.29
CA LYS A 78 -7.46 14.44 6.52
C LYS A 78 -6.56 14.31 7.75
N THR A 79 -5.59 13.40 7.73
CA THR A 79 -4.76 13.03 8.90
C THR A 79 -3.27 13.33 8.70
N ILE A 80 -2.93 14.15 7.71
CA ILE A 80 -1.55 14.40 7.31
C ILE A 80 -0.68 14.96 8.44
N GLU A 81 -1.24 15.85 9.28
CA GLU A 81 -0.54 16.40 10.42
C GLU A 81 -0.19 15.32 11.44
N GLN A 82 -1.17 14.49 11.82
CA GLN A 82 -0.97 13.40 12.77
C GLN A 82 0.00 12.34 12.21
N ILE A 83 -0.08 12.05 10.92
CA ILE A 83 0.89 11.16 10.26
C ILE A 83 2.31 11.73 10.40
N LYS A 84 2.49 13.02 10.08
CA LYS A 84 3.80 13.67 10.13
C LYS A 84 4.35 13.77 11.54
N LEU A 85 3.55 14.32 12.49
CA LEU A 85 4.02 14.69 13.82
C LEU A 85 3.95 13.54 14.82
N ASP A 86 2.83 12.78 14.84
CA ASP A 86 2.63 11.76 15.85
C ASP A 86 3.29 10.44 15.48
N ILE A 87 3.35 10.10 14.17
CA ILE A 87 3.84 8.80 13.69
C ILE A 87 5.24 8.91 13.11
N CYS A 88 5.44 9.77 12.09
CA CYS A 88 6.66 9.76 11.30
C CYS A 88 7.83 10.49 11.96
N TYR A 89 7.58 11.62 12.63
CA TYR A 89 8.62 12.34 13.35
C TYR A 89 9.30 11.47 14.44
N PRO A 90 8.55 10.78 15.33
CA PRO A 90 9.12 9.82 16.27
C PRO A 90 9.42 8.45 15.66
N ASN A 91 9.26 8.26 14.36
CA ASN A 91 9.51 7.03 13.59
C ASN A 91 8.81 5.78 14.19
N LEU A 92 7.51 5.90 14.50
CA LEU A 92 6.73 4.85 15.15
C LEU A 92 6.25 3.77 14.16
N PRO A 93 6.22 2.49 14.54
CA PRO A 93 5.88 1.38 13.66
C PRO A 93 4.36 1.22 13.46
N VAL A 94 3.71 2.23 12.92
CA VAL A 94 2.29 2.23 12.57
C VAL A 94 2.13 1.82 11.11
N ILE A 95 1.12 0.99 10.80
CA ILE A 95 0.71 0.71 9.43
C ILE A 95 -0.58 1.49 9.15
N ILE A 96 -0.51 2.43 8.23
CA ILE A 96 -1.61 3.28 7.79
C ILE A 96 -2.19 2.65 6.53
N VAL A 97 -3.41 2.10 6.59
CA VAL A 97 -4.03 1.42 5.44
C VAL A 97 -5.12 2.30 4.83
N GLY A 98 -4.86 2.74 3.61
CA GLY A 98 -5.85 3.43 2.78
C GLY A 98 -6.50 2.49 1.77
N VAL A 99 -7.84 2.36 1.78
CA VAL A 99 -8.57 1.51 0.84
C VAL A 99 -9.33 2.33 -0.20
N GLY A 100 -9.41 1.82 -1.43
CA GLY A 100 -10.08 2.48 -2.54
C GLY A 100 -9.28 3.63 -3.14
N SER A 101 -7.97 3.47 -3.19
CA SER A 101 -7.02 4.43 -3.74
C SER A 101 -7.31 4.84 -5.18
N GLY A 102 -6.86 6.02 -5.57
CA GLY A 102 -7.14 6.61 -6.87
C GLY A 102 -8.63 6.91 -7.01
N LEU A 103 -9.24 6.43 -8.09
CA LEU A 103 -10.65 6.53 -8.38
C LEU A 103 -11.46 5.31 -7.95
N GLY A 104 -10.99 4.53 -6.98
CA GLY A 104 -11.67 3.32 -6.50
C GLY A 104 -13.09 3.57 -5.97
N TYR A 105 -13.38 4.77 -5.49
CA TYR A 105 -14.69 5.25 -5.06
C TYR A 105 -15.20 6.38 -5.96
N SER A 106 -14.95 6.33 -7.27
CA SER A 106 -15.28 7.39 -8.24
C SER A 106 -16.73 7.88 -8.17
N ASN A 107 -17.66 6.95 -7.94
CA ASN A 107 -19.08 7.23 -7.84
C ASN A 107 -19.50 8.03 -6.59
N LEU A 108 -18.62 8.20 -5.62
CA LEU A 108 -18.87 8.97 -4.39
C LEU A 108 -18.32 10.40 -4.44
N GLY A 109 -17.73 10.79 -5.56
CA GLY A 109 -17.22 12.14 -5.78
C GLY A 109 -15.86 12.41 -5.14
N THR A 110 -15.44 13.66 -5.22
CA THR A 110 -14.08 14.14 -4.88
C THR A 110 -13.67 13.88 -3.45
N THR A 111 -14.61 13.85 -2.49
CA THR A 111 -14.33 13.56 -1.09
C THR A 111 -13.74 12.16 -0.86
N HIS A 112 -13.99 11.23 -1.80
CA HIS A 112 -13.55 9.84 -1.72
C HIS A 112 -12.44 9.53 -2.74
N HIS A 113 -12.11 10.44 -3.64
CA HIS A 113 -10.99 10.29 -4.56
C HIS A 113 -9.67 10.42 -3.80
N SER A 114 -8.62 9.80 -4.32
CA SER A 114 -7.30 9.84 -3.73
C SER A 114 -6.25 9.74 -4.83
N LEU A 115 -6.09 10.82 -5.58
CA LEU A 115 -5.09 10.95 -6.64
C LEU A 115 -3.79 11.55 -6.09
N GLU A 116 -3.89 12.32 -5.02
CA GLU A 116 -2.83 13.13 -4.41
C GLU A 116 -2.04 12.38 -3.31
N ASP A 117 -2.57 11.26 -2.83
CA ASP A 117 -2.06 10.55 -1.65
C ASP A 117 -0.55 10.26 -1.71
N ILE A 118 -0.08 9.71 -2.82
CA ILE A 118 1.36 9.42 -3.00
C ILE A 118 2.16 10.72 -3.08
N GLY A 119 1.71 11.70 -3.87
CA GLY A 119 2.41 12.97 -4.05
C GLY A 119 2.62 13.72 -2.74
N ILE A 120 1.61 13.76 -1.89
CA ILE A 120 1.66 14.44 -0.59
C ILE A 120 2.49 13.62 0.41
N LEU A 121 2.19 12.34 0.55
CA LEU A 121 2.83 11.49 1.55
C LEU A 121 4.30 11.20 1.25
N SER A 122 4.72 11.26 -0.02
CA SER A 122 6.12 11.08 -0.40
C SER A 122 7.06 12.16 0.16
N ASN A 123 6.52 13.29 0.55
CA ASN A 123 7.28 14.38 1.17
C ASN A 123 7.37 14.29 2.70
N ILE A 124 6.76 13.28 3.32
CA ILE A 124 6.83 13.09 4.78
C ILE A 124 8.05 12.22 5.11
N PRO A 125 9.04 12.75 5.86
CA PRO A 125 10.22 12.00 6.26
C PRO A 125 9.85 10.73 7.04
N ASN A 126 10.65 9.68 6.90
CA ASN A 126 10.48 8.37 7.53
C ASN A 126 9.28 7.54 7.05
N LEU A 127 8.31 8.11 6.32
CA LEU A 127 7.18 7.35 5.83
C LEU A 127 7.57 6.44 4.66
N ASN A 128 7.23 5.18 4.78
CA ASN A 128 7.41 4.21 3.71
C ASN A 128 6.08 4.02 2.97
N ILE A 129 6.09 3.93 1.65
CA ILE A 129 4.88 3.81 0.83
C ILE A 129 4.91 2.49 0.07
N VAL A 130 3.87 1.68 0.26
CA VAL A 130 3.70 0.37 -0.36
C VAL A 130 2.35 0.28 -1.06
N SER A 131 2.36 -0.01 -2.34
CA SER A 131 1.17 -0.15 -3.19
C SER A 131 1.17 -1.52 -3.90
N PRO A 132 0.64 -2.58 -3.27
CA PRO A 132 0.55 -3.90 -3.88
C PRO A 132 -0.28 -3.88 -5.18
N ALA A 133 0.06 -4.74 -6.13
CA ALA A 133 -0.63 -4.84 -7.41
C ALA A 133 -1.92 -5.67 -7.34
N ASP A 134 -1.94 -6.72 -6.51
CA ASP A 134 -3.08 -7.63 -6.39
C ASP A 134 -3.26 -8.23 -4.99
N LYS A 135 -4.19 -9.19 -4.87
CA LYS A 135 -4.50 -9.89 -3.62
C LYS A 135 -3.34 -10.70 -3.06
N LEU A 136 -2.55 -11.34 -3.92
CA LEU A 136 -1.43 -12.20 -3.51
C LEU A 136 -0.28 -11.35 -2.98
N GLU A 137 0.08 -10.30 -3.70
CA GLU A 137 1.11 -9.35 -3.28
C GLU A 137 0.72 -8.61 -2.01
N THR A 138 -0.57 -8.25 -1.84
CA THR A 138 -1.10 -7.65 -0.61
C THR A 138 -0.80 -8.52 0.62
N LYS A 139 -1.08 -9.83 0.54
CA LYS A 139 -0.82 -10.76 1.65
C LYS A 139 0.68 -10.84 1.99
N ILE A 140 1.52 -10.92 0.95
CA ILE A 140 2.97 -11.06 1.11
C ILE A 140 3.58 -9.81 1.72
N LEU A 141 3.25 -8.64 1.18
CA LEU A 141 3.81 -7.38 1.65
C LEU A 141 3.28 -6.98 3.03
N LEU A 142 2.00 -7.23 3.34
CA LEU A 142 1.47 -7.01 4.68
C LEU A 142 2.28 -7.79 5.74
N LYS A 143 2.53 -9.10 5.50
CA LYS A 143 3.33 -9.92 6.42
C LYS A 143 4.75 -9.40 6.62
N GLN A 144 5.34 -8.80 5.59
CA GLN A 144 6.68 -8.22 5.67
C GLN A 144 6.68 -6.88 6.44
N VAL A 145 5.74 -5.98 6.15
CA VAL A 145 5.70 -4.66 6.81
C VAL A 145 5.28 -4.75 8.27
N LEU A 146 4.46 -5.73 8.66
CA LEU A 146 4.12 -5.99 10.06
C LEU A 146 5.36 -6.31 10.92
N LYS A 147 6.40 -6.88 10.33
CA LYS A 147 7.68 -7.19 11.00
C LYS A 147 8.65 -6.00 11.08
N LYS A 148 8.38 -4.92 10.34
CA LYS A 148 9.25 -3.73 10.32
C LYS A 148 8.96 -2.81 11.50
N LYS A 149 10.00 -2.12 11.99
CA LYS A 149 9.91 -1.12 13.06
C LYS A 149 9.90 0.31 12.50
N ILE A 150 9.10 0.53 11.44
CA ILE A 150 9.03 1.78 10.69
C ILE A 150 7.57 2.11 10.38
N PRO A 151 7.20 3.39 10.16
CA PRO A 151 5.90 3.77 9.66
C PRO A 151 5.73 3.36 8.20
N VAL A 152 4.55 2.82 7.87
CA VAL A 152 4.23 2.37 6.51
C VAL A 152 2.83 2.81 6.12
N TYR A 153 2.69 3.49 5.00
CA TYR A 153 1.43 3.65 4.31
C TYR A 153 1.24 2.48 3.33
N LEU A 154 0.18 1.70 3.55
CA LEU A 154 -0.21 0.58 2.69
C LEU A 154 -1.43 0.97 1.86
N ARG A 155 -1.22 1.19 0.58
CA ARG A 155 -2.19 1.67 -0.39
C ARG A 155 -2.92 0.53 -1.07
N LEU A 156 -4.22 0.39 -0.85
CA LEU A 156 -5.01 -0.73 -1.36
C LEU A 156 -6.10 -0.26 -2.33
N GLY A 157 -6.40 -1.08 -3.33
CA GLY A 157 -7.60 -0.96 -4.14
C GLY A 157 -8.87 -1.28 -3.34
N LYS A 158 -10.03 -1.11 -3.97
CA LYS A 158 -11.36 -1.31 -3.35
C LYS A 158 -11.84 -2.75 -3.42
N LYS A 159 -12.18 -3.20 -4.63
CA LYS A 159 -12.76 -4.51 -4.92
C LYS A 159 -12.75 -4.75 -6.44
N GLY A 160 -12.59 -6.01 -6.84
CA GLY A 160 -12.70 -6.39 -8.25
C GLY A 160 -11.40 -6.20 -9.04
N GLU A 161 -10.29 -5.94 -8.36
CA GLU A 161 -8.99 -5.88 -9.03
C GLU A 161 -8.63 -7.25 -9.60
N GLN A 162 -8.18 -7.24 -10.85
CA GLN A 162 -7.70 -8.45 -11.53
C GLN A 162 -6.32 -8.85 -11.00
N ASP A 163 -6.05 -10.15 -11.04
CA ASP A 163 -4.77 -10.68 -10.58
C ASP A 163 -3.64 -10.34 -11.56
N VAL A 164 -2.53 -9.88 -11.02
CA VAL A 164 -1.25 -9.66 -11.71
C VAL A 164 -0.39 -10.91 -11.62
N TYR A 165 -0.42 -11.56 -10.46
CA TYR A 165 0.32 -12.79 -10.19
C TYR A 165 -0.63 -13.99 -10.18
N GLU A 166 -0.45 -14.95 -11.11
CA GLU A 166 -1.35 -16.10 -11.26
C GLU A 166 -1.16 -17.14 -10.14
N LYS A 167 0.08 -17.55 -9.86
CA LYS A 167 0.39 -18.65 -8.93
C LYS A 167 1.41 -18.29 -7.86
N LYS A 168 2.41 -17.49 -8.20
CA LYS A 168 3.55 -17.18 -7.32
C LYS A 168 3.93 -15.72 -7.40
N CYS A 169 4.14 -15.11 -6.24
CA CYS A 169 4.65 -13.76 -6.10
C CYS A 169 5.86 -13.79 -5.16
N ASN A 170 6.98 -13.26 -5.61
CA ASN A 170 8.23 -13.22 -4.85
C ASN A 170 8.56 -11.80 -4.38
N SER A 171 7.57 -10.95 -4.22
CA SER A 171 7.75 -9.55 -3.81
C SER A 171 8.46 -9.44 -2.47
N LYS A 172 9.45 -8.57 -2.44
CA LYS A 172 10.22 -8.25 -1.23
C LYS A 172 10.15 -6.74 -0.99
N PHE A 173 9.75 -6.34 0.19
CA PHE A 173 9.71 -4.93 0.59
C PHE A 173 11.01 -4.20 0.21
N GLY A 174 10.89 -3.07 -0.46
CA GLY A 174 12.01 -2.26 -0.92
C GLY A 174 12.64 -2.71 -2.24
N LYS A 175 12.15 -3.78 -2.89
CA LYS A 175 12.71 -4.28 -4.15
C LYS A 175 11.70 -4.19 -5.29
N ILE A 176 12.20 -3.95 -6.49
CA ILE A 176 11.41 -3.94 -7.72
C ILE A 176 11.27 -5.38 -8.23
N ASN A 177 10.08 -5.73 -8.71
CA ASN A 177 9.82 -7.01 -9.36
C ASN A 177 9.76 -6.87 -10.87
N GLN A 178 10.53 -7.65 -11.61
CA GLN A 178 10.37 -7.80 -13.04
C GLN A 178 9.24 -8.80 -13.33
N ILE A 179 8.16 -8.33 -13.95
CA ILE A 179 6.99 -9.15 -14.33
C ILE A 179 7.19 -9.78 -15.70
N LYS A 180 7.68 -9.01 -16.65
CA LYS A 180 8.02 -9.47 -18.01
C LYS A 180 9.42 -9.01 -18.38
N LYS A 181 10.18 -9.92 -19.00
CA LYS A 181 11.50 -9.60 -19.58
C LYS A 181 11.33 -9.25 -21.04
N GLY A 182 11.86 -8.15 -21.45
CA GLY A 182 11.82 -7.66 -22.82
C GLY A 182 13.11 -6.94 -23.20
N ASN A 183 13.05 -6.19 -24.30
CA ASN A 183 14.15 -5.38 -24.84
C ASN A 183 13.63 -3.99 -25.24
N LYS A 184 14.51 -3.02 -25.40
CA LYS A 184 14.29 -1.66 -25.92
C LYS A 184 13.29 -0.79 -25.15
N ILE A 185 12.14 -1.31 -24.70
CA ILE A 185 11.08 -0.55 -24.03
C ILE A 185 10.92 -1.07 -22.61
N CYS A 186 10.69 -0.16 -21.65
CA CYS A 186 10.43 -0.47 -20.26
C CYS A 186 9.11 0.18 -19.82
N ILE A 187 8.19 -0.63 -19.31
CA ILE A 187 6.97 -0.18 -18.67
C ILE A 187 7.14 -0.33 -17.18
N ILE A 188 7.00 0.76 -16.44
CA ILE A 188 7.10 0.78 -14.97
C ILE A 188 5.73 1.11 -14.41
N GLY A 189 5.22 0.28 -13.51
CA GLY A 189 3.93 0.49 -12.89
C GLY A 189 3.91 0.06 -11.42
N TYR A 190 2.85 0.43 -10.71
CA TYR A 190 2.59 0.02 -9.34
C TYR A 190 1.08 -0.10 -9.08
N GLY A 191 0.73 -0.88 -8.06
CA GLY A 191 -0.67 -1.06 -7.68
C GLY A 191 -1.49 -1.78 -8.75
N ASN A 192 -2.81 -1.65 -8.65
CA ASN A 192 -3.75 -2.38 -9.51
C ASN A 192 -3.70 -2.01 -10.99
N VAL A 193 -3.21 -0.80 -11.35
CA VAL A 193 -3.08 -0.40 -12.77
C VAL A 193 -2.02 -1.23 -13.52
N LEU A 194 -1.17 -1.97 -12.82
CA LEU A 194 -0.18 -2.83 -13.43
C LEU A 194 -0.81 -3.92 -14.31
N ARG A 195 -2.06 -4.29 -14.03
CA ARG A 195 -2.83 -5.19 -14.90
C ARG A 195 -3.00 -4.61 -16.31
N ASN A 196 -3.30 -3.32 -16.43
CA ASN A 196 -3.43 -2.66 -17.73
C ASN A 196 -2.12 -2.71 -18.53
N ALA A 197 -0.96 -2.60 -17.84
CA ALA A 197 0.34 -2.75 -18.48
C ALA A 197 0.57 -4.17 -19.01
N ILE A 198 0.08 -5.20 -18.31
CA ILE A 198 0.15 -6.59 -18.76
C ILE A 198 -0.77 -6.82 -19.96
N ASP A 199 -1.98 -6.25 -19.94
CA ASP A 199 -2.92 -6.37 -21.05
C ASP A 199 -2.37 -5.69 -22.30
N ALA A 200 -1.86 -4.47 -22.19
CA ALA A 200 -1.16 -3.78 -23.29
C ALA A 200 0.06 -4.58 -23.80
N TYR A 201 0.86 -5.18 -22.88
CA TYR A 201 1.96 -6.05 -23.28
C TYR A 201 1.48 -7.21 -24.16
N ASN A 202 0.36 -7.83 -23.82
CA ASN A 202 -0.17 -8.97 -24.57
C ASN A 202 -0.59 -8.59 -26.00
N GLU A 203 -1.04 -7.36 -26.23
CA GLU A 203 -1.39 -6.83 -27.55
C GLU A 203 -0.15 -6.55 -28.41
N ILE A 204 0.90 -5.98 -27.82
CA ILE A 204 2.06 -5.47 -28.57
C ILE A 204 3.28 -6.38 -28.54
N LYS A 205 3.30 -7.46 -27.77
CA LYS A 205 4.49 -8.32 -27.52
C LYS A 205 5.12 -8.94 -28.77
N ASN A 206 4.37 -9.05 -29.87
CA ASN A 206 4.86 -9.58 -31.14
C ASN A 206 5.59 -8.53 -31.98
N ILE A 207 5.34 -7.23 -31.73
CA ILE A 207 5.96 -6.09 -32.42
C ILE A 207 7.06 -5.50 -31.55
N TYR A 208 6.66 -5.16 -30.31
CA TYR A 208 7.55 -4.61 -29.29
C TYR A 208 7.50 -5.54 -28.08
N LYS A 209 8.63 -6.04 -27.66
CA LYS A 209 8.72 -6.90 -26.47
C LYS A 209 9.18 -6.07 -25.26
N PRO A 210 8.30 -5.28 -24.63
CA PRO A 210 8.70 -4.44 -23.51
C PRO A 210 9.03 -5.25 -22.26
N SER A 211 9.92 -4.74 -21.43
CA SER A 211 10.03 -5.19 -20.04
C SER A 211 8.92 -4.55 -19.20
N ILE A 212 8.36 -5.29 -18.24
CA ILE A 212 7.40 -4.76 -17.27
C ILE A 212 7.98 -4.92 -15.87
N TYR A 213 8.01 -3.83 -15.13
CA TYR A 213 8.45 -3.78 -13.75
C TYR A 213 7.34 -3.31 -12.82
N ASN A 214 7.17 -4.03 -11.71
CA ASN A 214 6.30 -3.63 -10.61
C ASN A 214 7.12 -2.98 -9.51
N VAL A 215 6.84 -1.70 -9.24
CA VAL A 215 7.44 -0.91 -8.16
C VAL A 215 6.46 -0.83 -7.00
N HIS A 216 6.17 -1.95 -6.35
CA HIS A 216 5.21 -2.04 -5.25
C HIS A 216 5.65 -1.28 -3.99
N THR A 217 6.94 -1.04 -3.77
CA THR A 217 7.46 -0.19 -2.70
C THR A 217 7.96 1.10 -3.33
N LEU A 218 7.17 2.18 -3.18
CA LEU A 218 7.47 3.47 -3.78
C LEU A 218 8.49 4.25 -2.96
N ILE A 219 8.46 4.08 -1.64
CA ILE A 219 9.42 4.67 -0.69
C ILE A 219 9.74 3.62 0.38
N PRO A 220 11.02 3.33 0.63
CA PRO A 220 12.18 3.71 -0.18
C PRO A 220 12.22 2.92 -1.48
N LEU A 221 12.67 3.55 -2.54
CA LEU A 221 12.89 2.90 -3.82
C LEU A 221 14.34 2.39 -3.87
N PHE A 222 14.54 1.10 -3.63
CA PHE A 222 15.84 0.44 -3.81
C PHE A 222 15.95 -0.13 -5.21
N CYS A 223 16.64 0.58 -6.07
CA CYS A 223 16.96 0.11 -7.42
C CYS A 223 18.22 -0.76 -7.39
N CYS A 224 18.05 -2.08 -7.46
CA CYS A 224 19.17 -3.04 -7.49
C CYS A 224 19.64 -3.38 -8.91
N HIS A 225 19.10 -2.76 -9.96
CA HIS A 225 19.46 -3.09 -11.35
C HIS A 225 20.27 -1.97 -11.99
N LYS A 226 21.50 -2.27 -12.42
CA LYS A 226 22.37 -1.36 -13.19
C LYS A 226 21.67 -0.72 -14.41
N TYR A 227 20.72 -1.44 -15.01
CA TYR A 227 19.94 -0.97 -16.17
C TYR A 227 18.79 0.00 -15.81
N PHE A 228 18.29 -0.03 -14.58
CA PHE A 228 17.17 0.86 -14.17
C PHE A 228 17.64 2.30 -14.01
N LEU A 229 18.84 2.53 -13.48
CA LEU A 229 19.42 3.87 -13.36
C LEU A 229 19.70 4.50 -14.74
N ALA A 230 20.15 3.70 -15.72
CA ALA A 230 20.34 4.17 -17.08
C ALA A 230 18.99 4.55 -17.75
N THR A 231 17.91 3.82 -17.48
CA THR A 231 16.59 4.09 -18.05
C THR A 231 15.92 5.29 -17.34
N LEU A 232 16.16 5.49 -16.05
CA LEU A 232 15.66 6.65 -15.31
C LEU A 232 16.39 7.95 -15.72
N SER A 233 17.68 7.89 -16.02
CA SER A 233 18.44 9.03 -16.57
C SER A 233 17.91 9.47 -17.94
N ILE A 234 17.54 8.53 -18.82
CA ILE A 234 16.93 8.83 -20.12
C ILE A 234 15.54 9.48 -19.95
N LEU A 235 14.74 9.09 -18.95
CA LEU A 235 13.45 9.73 -18.65
C LEU A 235 13.59 11.11 -18.00
N LEU A 236 14.69 11.38 -17.32
CA LEU A 236 15.01 12.71 -16.77
C LEU A 236 15.55 13.66 -17.84
N ASP A 237 16.25 13.16 -18.85
CA ASP A 237 16.75 13.94 -19.99
C ASP A 237 15.62 14.35 -20.97
N LEU A 238 14.48 13.66 -20.97
CA LEU A 238 13.28 14.04 -21.73
C LEU A 238 12.49 15.20 -21.11
N LYS A 239 12.90 15.77 -19.99
CA LYS A 239 12.30 16.98 -19.39
C LYS A 239 12.74 18.31 -20.05
N TYR A 240 13.55 18.26 -21.10
CA TYR A 240 14.03 19.45 -21.82
C TYR A 240 13.66 19.45 -23.31
N PHE A 241 12.50 18.81 -23.68
CA PHE A 241 11.90 19.01 -24.99
C PHE A 241 10.43 19.36 -24.85
#